data_b538b814532a5acf3ea948c997ec74c5
#
_entry.id   b538b814532a5acf3ea948c997ec74c5
#
_cell.length_a   1.000
_cell.length_b   1.000
_cell.length_c   1.000
_cell.angle_alpha   90.00
_cell.angle_beta   90.00
_cell.angle_gamma   90.00
#
_symmetry.space_group_name_H-M   'P 1'
#
loop_
_entity.id
_entity.type
_entity.pdbx_description
1 polymer ?
#
loop_
_entity_poly.entity_id
_entity_poly.type
_entity_poly.pdbx_seq_one_letter_code
_entity_poly.pdbx_strand_id
1 'polypeptide(L)'
;MIYLKFNGHIEQKELIFELQEELIDISKISGWNYEVIIDNFQSMTLKAKGDPGQKPDFNEGDENGMLLSSSDVFLEGISISVDELSDPLRITFDRDGKLASIVFYATEKGKEFTNKLIVKKYEFMYLPYIKICTNNYENHIKIVRLLDYLKKKYIKDLEVIDNSFYWKNRDEEELKVNMWKAFKNDQIIS
;
A
#
# COMPACT_ATOMS: atom_id res chain seq x y z
N MET A 1 -16.43 -4.60 -3.61
CA MET A 1 -15.10 -4.86 -2.99
C MET A 1 -15.02 -4.27 -1.59
N ILE A 2 -14.58 -5.03 -0.59
CA ILE A 2 -14.34 -4.57 0.79
C ILE A 2 -12.90 -4.12 0.92
N TYR A 3 -12.67 -2.99 1.61
CA TYR A 3 -11.33 -2.47 1.84
C TYR A 3 -11.16 -1.84 3.22
N LEU A 4 -9.92 -1.86 3.68
CA LEU A 4 -9.40 -1.05 4.77
C LEU A 4 -8.47 0.02 4.20
N LYS A 5 -8.62 1.25 4.65
CA LYS A 5 -7.71 2.36 4.38
C LYS A 5 -7.29 2.95 5.71
N PHE A 6 -5.99 3.10 5.93
CA PHE A 6 -5.49 3.59 7.20
C PHE A 6 -4.27 4.48 7.02
N ASN A 7 -4.12 5.43 7.93
CA ASN A 7 -3.01 6.36 8.05
C ASN A 7 -2.61 6.49 9.51
N GLY A 8 -1.47 7.07 9.75
CA GLY A 8 -0.94 7.30 11.09
C GLY A 8 0.55 7.59 11.05
N HIS A 9 1.13 7.85 12.20
CA HIS A 9 2.51 8.25 12.33
C HIS A 9 3.17 7.53 13.52
N ILE A 10 4.36 7.01 13.30
CA ILE A 10 5.21 6.48 14.34
C ILE A 10 6.14 7.61 14.83
N GLU A 11 5.94 8.08 16.08
CA GLU A 11 6.66 9.25 16.59
C GLU A 11 8.18 9.04 16.70
N GLN A 12 8.60 7.81 17.03
CA GLN A 12 9.99 7.43 17.18
C GLN A 12 10.37 6.45 16.07
N LYS A 13 11.12 6.92 15.09
CA LYS A 13 11.48 6.12 13.90
C LYS A 13 12.26 4.85 14.24
N GLU A 14 13.01 4.88 15.31
CA GLU A 14 13.77 3.72 15.81
C GLU A 14 12.85 2.54 16.13
N LEU A 15 11.59 2.82 16.47
CA LEU A 15 10.57 1.78 16.69
C LEU A 15 10.10 1.09 15.41
N ILE A 16 10.39 1.61 14.22
CA ILE A 16 10.07 0.94 12.96
C ILE A 16 10.78 -0.41 12.88
N PHE A 17 12.04 -0.46 13.27
CA PHE A 17 12.80 -1.70 13.31
C PHE A 17 12.20 -2.71 14.31
N GLU A 18 11.88 -2.26 15.54
CA GLU A 18 11.22 -3.11 16.54
C GLU A 18 9.88 -3.64 16.05
N LEU A 19 9.09 -2.77 15.43
CA LEU A 19 7.82 -3.15 14.81
C LEU A 19 8.00 -4.20 13.72
N GLN A 20 9.01 -4.04 12.85
CA GLN A 20 9.32 -5.03 11.81
C GLN A 20 9.66 -6.39 12.41
N GLU A 21 10.54 -6.45 13.40
CA GLU A 21 10.92 -7.70 14.07
C GLU A 21 9.71 -8.40 14.69
N GLU A 22 8.83 -7.67 15.38
CA GLU A 22 7.61 -8.25 15.95
C GLU A 22 6.65 -8.75 14.87
N LEU A 23 6.48 -8.01 13.77
CA LEU A 23 5.63 -8.44 12.67
C LEU A 23 6.20 -9.67 11.94
N ILE A 24 7.52 -9.79 11.86
CA ILE A 24 8.20 -11.00 11.38
C ILE A 24 7.87 -12.19 12.29
N ASP A 25 7.96 -12.02 13.60
CA ASP A 25 7.67 -13.09 14.55
C ASP A 25 6.19 -13.48 14.53
N ILE A 26 5.28 -12.51 14.47
CA ILE A 26 3.85 -12.78 14.29
C ILE A 26 3.61 -13.56 12.99
N SER A 27 4.26 -13.17 11.89
CA SER A 27 4.12 -13.83 10.60
C SER A 27 4.61 -15.27 10.66
N LYS A 28 5.78 -15.53 11.26
CA LYS A 28 6.31 -16.89 11.44
C LYS A 28 5.38 -17.77 12.26
N ILE A 29 4.86 -17.28 13.40
CA ILE A 29 3.95 -18.02 14.26
C ILE A 29 2.62 -18.31 13.56
N SER A 30 2.15 -17.35 12.73
CA SER A 30 0.88 -17.47 12.02
C SER A 30 0.99 -18.24 10.69
N GLY A 31 2.20 -18.60 10.27
CA GLY A 31 2.42 -19.24 8.97
C GLY A 31 2.21 -18.29 7.78
N TRP A 32 2.37 -16.98 7.97
CA TRP A 32 2.23 -15.98 6.92
C TRP A 32 3.56 -15.72 6.22
N ASN A 33 3.51 -15.47 4.92
CA ASN A 33 4.68 -15.00 4.18
C ASN A 33 4.92 -13.51 4.46
N TYR A 34 6.17 -13.12 4.53
CA TYR A 34 6.54 -11.72 4.74
C TYR A 34 7.78 -11.33 3.91
N GLU A 35 7.89 -10.04 3.65
CA GLU A 35 9.03 -9.41 2.96
C GLU A 35 9.33 -8.08 3.64
N VAL A 36 10.59 -7.86 4.00
CA VAL A 36 11.07 -6.57 4.50
C VAL A 36 11.22 -5.61 3.31
N ILE A 37 10.68 -4.43 3.42
CA ILE A 37 10.71 -3.41 2.38
C ILE A 37 11.68 -2.31 2.80
N ILE A 38 12.65 -2.03 1.93
CA ILE A 38 13.53 -0.85 1.99
C ILE A 38 13.67 -0.38 0.55
N ASP A 39 12.83 0.57 0.16
CA ASP A 39 12.76 1.05 -1.23
C ASP A 39 13.12 2.52 -1.34
N ASN A 40 14.06 2.82 -2.23
CA ASN A 40 14.37 4.19 -2.65
C ASN A 40 13.94 4.38 -4.11
N PHE A 41 12.86 5.12 -4.32
CA PHE A 41 12.27 5.30 -5.63
C PHE A 41 13.01 6.28 -6.55
N GLN A 42 14.02 7.00 -6.06
CA GLN A 42 14.83 7.90 -6.88
C GLN A 42 15.45 7.18 -8.09
N SER A 43 15.99 5.99 -7.91
CA SER A 43 16.57 5.22 -9.02
C SER A 43 15.52 4.75 -10.03
N MET A 44 14.31 4.45 -9.60
CA MET A 44 13.19 4.08 -10.47
C MET A 44 12.66 5.28 -11.25
N THR A 45 12.62 6.45 -10.64
CA THR A 45 12.25 7.70 -11.30
C THR A 45 13.19 8.01 -12.48
N LEU A 46 14.48 7.80 -12.31
CA LEU A 46 15.45 7.94 -13.39
C LEU A 46 15.22 6.94 -14.53
N LYS A 47 14.82 5.71 -14.24
CA LYS A 47 14.45 4.71 -15.26
C LYS A 47 13.12 5.02 -15.94
N ALA A 48 12.22 5.73 -15.27
CA ALA A 48 10.94 6.15 -15.81
C ALA A 48 11.05 7.42 -16.68
N LYS A 49 12.24 7.96 -16.87
CA LYS A 49 12.48 9.12 -17.69
C LYS A 49 12.13 8.81 -19.16
N GLY A 50 11.19 9.58 -19.70
CA GLY A 50 10.79 9.48 -21.11
C GLY A 50 11.80 10.13 -22.06
N ASP A 51 11.44 10.24 -23.33
CA ASP A 51 12.23 11.00 -24.31
C ASP A 51 12.40 12.44 -23.85
N PRO A 52 13.56 13.04 -24.10
CA PRO A 52 13.78 14.45 -23.84
C PRO A 52 12.69 15.31 -24.51
N GLY A 53 12.03 16.15 -23.72
CA GLY A 53 10.97 17.04 -24.20
C GLY A 53 9.53 16.52 -24.02
N GLN A 54 9.31 15.32 -23.51
CA GLN A 54 7.97 14.86 -23.17
C GLN A 54 7.66 15.03 -21.68
N LYS A 55 6.55 15.68 -21.42
CA LYS A 55 6.05 15.87 -20.05
C LYS A 55 5.20 14.70 -19.60
N PRO A 56 5.36 14.20 -18.37
CA PRO A 56 4.40 13.29 -17.77
C PRO A 56 3.03 13.97 -17.64
N ASP A 57 1.95 13.22 -17.85
CA ASP A 57 0.59 13.78 -17.85
C ASP A 57 0.13 14.33 -16.51
N PHE A 58 0.77 13.95 -15.42
CA PHE A 58 0.35 14.30 -14.06
C PHE A 58 1.40 15.08 -13.26
N ASN A 59 2.50 15.46 -13.87
CA ASN A 59 3.57 16.17 -13.17
C ASN A 59 3.88 17.50 -13.87
N GLU A 60 3.11 18.51 -13.50
CA GLU A 60 3.31 19.85 -14.00
C GLU A 60 4.71 20.37 -13.62
N GLY A 61 5.49 20.77 -14.59
CA GLY A 61 6.82 21.36 -14.37
C GLY A 61 7.99 20.43 -14.63
N ASP A 62 7.77 19.16 -14.92
CA ASP A 62 8.86 18.25 -15.29
C ASP A 62 9.13 18.27 -16.80
N GLU A 63 10.01 19.15 -17.23
CA GLU A 63 10.37 19.32 -18.65
C GLU A 63 11.12 18.12 -19.23
N ASN A 64 11.67 17.26 -18.39
CA ASN A 64 12.44 16.08 -18.79
C ASN A 64 11.66 14.77 -18.71
N GLY A 65 10.41 14.81 -18.34
CA GLY A 65 9.61 13.60 -18.13
C GLY A 65 9.96 12.84 -16.86
N MET A 66 10.61 13.49 -15.89
CA MET A 66 10.88 12.93 -14.57
C MET A 66 9.77 13.24 -13.60
N LEU A 67 9.53 12.34 -12.68
CA LEU A 67 8.64 12.55 -11.54
C LEU A 67 9.40 13.25 -10.43
N LEU A 68 9.45 14.57 -10.47
CA LEU A 68 10.25 15.35 -9.53
C LEU A 68 9.82 15.15 -8.08
N SER A 69 8.52 15.12 -7.85
CA SER A 69 7.94 14.92 -6.52
C SER A 69 8.27 13.57 -5.90
N SER A 70 8.69 12.63 -6.72
CA SER A 70 8.95 11.27 -6.30
C SER A 70 10.43 10.93 -6.18
N SER A 71 11.30 11.85 -6.58
CA SER A 71 12.73 11.60 -6.57
C SER A 71 13.30 11.24 -5.20
N ASP A 72 12.67 11.68 -4.14
CA ASP A 72 13.10 11.44 -2.76
C ASP A 72 12.15 10.57 -1.96
N VAL A 73 11.27 9.82 -2.60
CA VAL A 73 10.38 8.90 -1.89
C VAL A 73 11.17 7.68 -1.42
N PHE A 74 11.24 7.53 -0.13
CA PHE A 74 11.81 6.39 0.57
C PHE A 74 10.69 5.73 1.38
N LEU A 75 10.57 4.42 1.27
CA LEU A 75 9.66 3.63 2.09
C LEU A 75 10.44 2.51 2.78
N GLU A 76 10.20 2.35 4.07
CA GLU A 76 10.69 1.22 4.85
C GLU A 76 9.54 0.58 5.63
N GLY A 77 9.60 -0.71 5.82
CA GLY A 77 8.54 -1.44 6.52
C GLY A 77 8.52 -2.91 6.17
N ILE A 78 7.32 -3.48 6.17
CA ILE A 78 7.11 -4.89 5.93
C ILE A 78 5.83 -5.12 5.10
N SER A 79 5.90 -6.11 4.22
CA SER A 79 4.76 -6.66 3.49
C SER A 79 4.41 -8.03 4.05
N ILE A 80 3.16 -8.28 4.39
CA ILE A 80 2.68 -9.52 4.99
C ILE A 80 1.56 -10.09 4.13
N SER A 81 1.70 -11.33 3.67
CA SER A 81 0.66 -12.06 2.96
C SER A 81 -0.05 -13.00 3.93
N VAL A 82 -1.27 -12.64 4.32
CA VAL A 82 -2.10 -13.42 5.25
C VAL A 82 -2.63 -14.70 4.58
N ASP A 83 -2.79 -14.67 3.27
CA ASP A 83 -3.06 -15.81 2.39
C ASP A 83 -2.54 -15.54 0.97
N GLU A 84 -2.56 -16.58 0.12
CA GLU A 84 -2.04 -16.50 -1.25
C GLU A 84 -2.98 -15.77 -2.24
N LEU A 85 -4.24 -15.56 -1.88
CA LEU A 85 -5.27 -15.01 -2.76
C LEU A 85 -5.64 -13.56 -2.45
N SER A 86 -5.12 -13.02 -1.36
CA SER A 86 -5.39 -11.64 -0.93
C SER A 86 -4.21 -10.72 -1.26
N ASP A 87 -4.51 -9.43 -1.41
CA ASP A 87 -3.46 -8.43 -1.49
C ASP A 87 -2.60 -8.48 -0.21
N PRO A 88 -1.27 -8.33 -0.34
CA PRO A 88 -0.41 -8.28 0.83
C PRO A 88 -0.67 -7.00 1.65
N LEU A 89 -0.74 -7.15 2.96
CA LEU A 89 -0.76 -6.03 3.89
C LEU A 89 0.62 -5.39 3.94
N ARG A 90 0.77 -4.23 3.35
CA ARG A 90 2.01 -3.45 3.40
C ARG A 90 1.91 -2.44 4.54
N ILE A 91 2.82 -2.53 5.50
CA ILE A 91 2.97 -1.57 6.59
C ILE A 91 4.30 -0.86 6.34
N THR A 92 4.22 0.23 5.60
CA THR A 92 5.39 0.99 5.14
C THR A 92 5.31 2.44 5.59
N PHE A 93 6.45 2.99 5.95
CA PHE A 93 6.62 4.34 6.46
C PHE A 93 7.55 5.15 5.53
N ASP A 94 7.25 6.43 5.40
CA ASP A 94 8.15 7.38 4.75
C ASP A 94 9.28 7.84 5.69
N ARG A 95 10.13 8.74 5.18
CA ARG A 95 11.24 9.30 5.98
C ARG A 95 10.81 10.04 7.24
N ASP A 96 9.57 10.49 7.30
CA ASP A 96 9.03 11.19 8.48
C ASP A 96 8.35 10.23 9.46
N GLY A 97 8.30 8.93 9.18
CA GLY A 97 7.61 7.94 10.01
C GLY A 97 6.10 7.90 9.80
N LYS A 98 5.60 8.49 8.71
CA LYS A 98 4.19 8.43 8.35
C LYS A 98 3.91 7.19 7.52
N LEU A 99 2.79 6.54 7.79
CA LEU A 99 2.29 5.46 6.94
C LEU A 99 2.08 5.96 5.51
N ALA A 100 2.72 5.32 4.56
CA ALA A 100 2.68 5.71 3.17
C ALA A 100 2.77 4.52 2.24
N SER A 101 2.25 4.68 1.03
CA SER A 101 2.34 3.69 -0.04
C SER A 101 2.58 4.35 -1.39
N ILE A 102 2.90 3.52 -2.37
CA ILE A 102 3.08 3.95 -3.75
C ILE A 102 2.23 3.07 -4.66
N VAL A 103 1.56 3.71 -5.61
CA VAL A 103 0.84 3.04 -6.69
C VAL A 103 1.55 3.32 -8.00
N PHE A 104 1.95 2.25 -8.68
CA PHE A 104 2.48 2.33 -10.03
C PHE A 104 1.37 2.22 -11.07
N TYR A 105 1.48 2.97 -12.13
CA TYR A 105 0.63 2.83 -13.28
C TYR A 105 1.41 3.07 -14.59
N ALA A 106 0.99 2.40 -15.65
CA ALA A 106 1.56 2.61 -16.96
C ALA A 106 0.79 3.73 -17.64
N THR A 107 1.49 4.78 -18.10
CA THR A 107 0.86 5.83 -18.89
C THR A 107 0.69 5.39 -20.34
N GLU A 108 -0.26 5.97 -21.05
CA GLU A 108 -0.44 5.70 -22.49
C GLU A 108 0.79 6.10 -23.30
N LYS A 109 1.41 7.22 -22.95
CA LYS A 109 2.71 7.64 -23.52
C LYS A 109 3.82 6.62 -23.25
N GLY A 110 3.82 5.98 -22.09
CA GLY A 110 4.73 4.88 -21.79
C GLY A 110 4.58 3.68 -22.70
N LYS A 111 3.38 3.41 -23.22
CA LYS A 111 3.13 2.32 -24.20
C LYS A 111 3.71 2.63 -25.57
N GLU A 112 3.67 3.86 -26.04
CA GLU A 112 4.25 4.26 -27.32
C GLU A 112 5.79 4.19 -27.29
N PHE A 113 6.38 4.48 -26.13
CA PHE A 113 7.82 4.40 -25.92
C PHE A 113 8.35 2.98 -25.81
N THR A 114 7.57 2.03 -25.32
CA THR A 114 8.01 0.64 -25.18
C THR A 114 8.38 0.01 -26.51
N ASN A 115 7.88 0.50 -27.64
CA ASN A 115 8.24 -0.01 -28.95
C ASN A 115 9.57 0.54 -29.50
N LYS A 116 10.11 1.62 -28.93
CA LYS A 116 11.36 2.26 -29.38
C LYS A 116 12.50 2.17 -28.36
N LEU A 117 12.19 2.00 -27.09
CA LEU A 117 13.19 1.89 -26.04
C LEU A 117 12.85 0.69 -25.15
N ILE A 118 13.86 -0.06 -24.79
CA ILE A 118 13.80 -1.23 -23.91
C ILE A 118 13.30 -0.86 -22.49
N VAL A 119 12.96 0.39 -22.22
CA VAL A 119 12.58 0.91 -20.91
C VAL A 119 11.09 1.19 -20.86
N LYS A 120 10.36 0.40 -20.09
CA LYS A 120 8.98 0.69 -19.75
C LYS A 120 8.91 1.92 -18.87
N LYS A 121 8.13 2.91 -19.27
CA LYS A 121 7.86 4.08 -18.45
C LYS A 121 6.77 3.74 -17.44
N TYR A 122 7.16 3.61 -16.17
CA TYR A 122 6.24 3.51 -15.05
C TYR A 122 6.22 4.83 -14.31
N GLU A 123 5.04 5.31 -14.06
CA GLU A 123 4.79 6.45 -13.22
C GLU A 123 4.23 5.97 -11.90
N PHE A 124 4.44 6.70 -10.82
CA PHE A 124 3.90 6.35 -9.54
C PHE A 124 3.30 7.56 -8.81
N MET A 125 2.37 7.28 -7.95
CA MET A 125 1.76 8.26 -7.08
C MET A 125 2.04 7.89 -5.63
N TYR A 126 2.59 8.83 -4.88
CA TYR A 126 2.73 8.73 -3.43
C TYR A 126 1.36 8.91 -2.77
N LEU A 127 1.04 8.03 -1.86
CA LEU A 127 -0.19 8.06 -1.08
C LEU A 127 0.16 8.12 0.41
N PRO A 128 -0.29 9.15 1.16
CA PRO A 128 -0.06 9.27 2.60
C PRO A 128 -1.00 8.36 3.40
N TYR A 129 -1.21 7.16 2.93
CA TYR A 129 -2.03 6.12 3.55
C TYR A 129 -1.74 4.74 2.93
N ILE A 130 -2.16 3.72 3.63
CA ILE A 130 -2.19 2.34 3.13
C ILE A 130 -3.63 1.97 2.80
N LYS A 131 -3.83 1.26 1.69
CA LYS A 131 -5.13 0.66 1.33
C LYS A 131 -4.92 -0.80 1.01
N ILE A 132 -5.76 -1.66 1.59
CA ILE A 132 -5.79 -3.09 1.30
C ILE A 132 -7.23 -3.52 1.01
N CYS A 133 -7.41 -4.34 -0.02
CA CYS A 133 -8.67 -4.98 -0.31
C CYS A 133 -8.70 -6.38 0.29
N THR A 134 -9.85 -6.75 0.84
CA THR A 134 -10.06 -8.07 1.45
C THR A 134 -11.28 -8.73 0.81
N ASN A 135 -11.15 -10.01 0.48
CA ASN A 135 -12.19 -10.82 -0.12
C ASN A 135 -12.67 -11.96 0.78
N ASN A 136 -12.02 -12.11 1.94
CA ASN A 136 -12.31 -13.15 2.94
C ASN A 136 -12.50 -12.49 4.31
N TYR A 137 -13.61 -12.82 4.99
CA TYR A 137 -13.94 -12.22 6.28
C TYR A 137 -12.95 -12.61 7.40
N GLU A 138 -12.42 -13.82 7.38
CA GLU A 138 -11.44 -14.27 8.38
C GLU A 138 -10.13 -13.48 8.27
N ASN A 139 -9.67 -13.23 7.05
CA ASN A 139 -8.48 -12.42 6.81
C ASN A 139 -8.71 -10.96 7.16
N HIS A 140 -9.90 -10.43 6.86
CA HIS A 140 -10.29 -9.09 7.30
C HIS A 140 -10.19 -8.94 8.82
N ILE A 141 -10.74 -9.92 9.56
CA ILE A 141 -10.67 -9.94 11.03
C ILE A 141 -9.21 -9.99 11.52
N LYS A 142 -8.36 -10.83 10.91
CA LYS A 142 -6.94 -10.93 11.27
C LYS A 142 -6.22 -9.59 11.06
N ILE A 143 -6.46 -8.93 9.92
CA ILE A 143 -5.87 -7.63 9.61
C ILE A 143 -6.36 -6.57 10.61
N VAL A 144 -7.65 -6.53 10.91
CA VAL A 144 -8.21 -5.60 11.90
C VAL A 144 -7.58 -5.80 13.28
N ARG A 145 -7.40 -7.05 13.74
CA ARG A 145 -6.71 -7.36 15.00
C ARG A 145 -5.26 -6.88 14.99
N LEU A 146 -4.58 -7.03 13.87
CA LEU A 146 -3.22 -6.52 13.71
C LEU A 146 -3.17 -4.99 13.75
N LEU A 147 -4.11 -4.31 13.10
CA LEU A 147 -4.23 -2.84 13.19
C LEU A 147 -4.56 -2.35 14.60
N ASP A 148 -5.39 -3.08 15.37
CA ASP A 148 -5.62 -2.79 16.80
C ASP A 148 -4.32 -2.88 17.61
N TYR A 149 -3.52 -3.92 17.34
CA TYR A 149 -2.22 -4.08 17.98
C TYR A 149 -1.27 -2.93 17.64
N LEU A 150 -1.17 -2.57 16.37
CA LEU A 150 -0.34 -1.46 15.91
C LEU A 150 -0.78 -0.13 16.53
N LYS A 151 -2.08 0.13 16.57
CA LYS A 151 -2.64 1.33 17.21
C LYS A 151 -2.29 1.43 18.68
N LYS A 152 -2.38 0.31 19.39
CA LYS A 152 -2.10 0.26 20.82
C LYS A 152 -0.63 0.48 21.15
N LYS A 153 0.27 -0.09 20.35
CA LYS A 153 1.70 -0.15 20.70
C LYS A 153 2.53 0.92 20.00
N TYR A 154 2.33 1.12 18.70
CA TYR A 154 3.25 1.87 17.85
C TYR A 154 2.68 3.17 17.26
N ILE A 155 1.43 3.13 16.78
CA ILE A 155 0.83 4.21 15.99
C ILE A 155 -0.43 4.70 16.70
N LYS A 156 -0.26 5.50 17.75
CA LYS A 156 -1.37 5.92 18.63
C LYS A 156 -2.43 6.76 17.92
N ASP A 157 -2.03 7.50 16.89
CA ASP A 157 -2.88 8.33 16.03
C ASP A 157 -3.47 7.56 14.84
N LEU A 158 -3.33 6.21 14.80
CA LEU A 158 -3.84 5.39 13.70
C LEU A 158 -5.33 5.64 13.48
N GLU A 159 -5.66 6.11 12.28
CA GLU A 159 -7.01 6.25 11.78
C GLU A 159 -7.30 5.16 10.75
N VAL A 160 -8.45 4.51 10.88
CA VAL A 160 -8.86 3.42 9.99
C VAL A 160 -10.25 3.71 9.43
N ILE A 161 -10.36 3.67 8.11
CA ILE A 161 -11.61 3.67 7.37
C ILE A 161 -11.83 2.25 6.87
N ASP A 162 -12.92 1.64 7.30
CA ASP A 162 -13.37 0.31 6.91
C ASP A 162 -14.77 0.42 6.31
N ASN A 163 -14.91 0.11 5.03
CA ASN A 163 -16.19 0.18 4.36
C ASN A 163 -17.12 -1.01 4.67
N SER A 164 -16.63 -2.02 5.40
CA SER A 164 -17.46 -3.07 5.98
C SER A 164 -18.08 -2.71 7.32
N PHE A 165 -17.62 -1.64 7.95
CA PHE A 165 -17.94 -1.19 9.31
C PHE A 165 -17.41 -2.07 10.45
N TYR A 166 -16.76 -3.18 10.17
CA TYR A 166 -16.25 -4.10 11.19
C TYR A 166 -15.22 -3.46 12.13
N TRP A 167 -14.41 -2.52 11.65
CA TRP A 167 -13.50 -1.76 12.51
C TRP A 167 -14.21 -1.07 13.68
N LYS A 168 -15.45 -0.63 13.49
CA LYS A 168 -16.22 0.13 14.50
C LYS A 168 -17.09 -0.78 15.37
N ASN A 169 -17.85 -1.69 14.75
CA ASN A 169 -18.90 -2.44 15.42
C ASN A 169 -18.45 -3.83 15.90
N ARG A 170 -17.40 -4.39 15.32
CA ARG A 170 -16.87 -5.74 15.60
C ARG A 170 -17.91 -6.85 15.39
N ASP A 171 -18.91 -6.61 14.55
CA ASP A 171 -19.96 -7.55 14.22
C ASP A 171 -19.53 -8.44 13.04
N GLU A 172 -19.20 -9.71 13.35
CA GLU A 172 -18.73 -10.67 12.35
C GLU A 172 -19.84 -11.09 11.39
N GLU A 173 -21.10 -11.14 11.85
CA GLU A 173 -22.22 -11.52 11.01
C GLU A 173 -22.54 -10.41 10.01
N GLU A 174 -22.51 -9.15 10.43
CA GLU A 174 -22.65 -8.00 9.53
C GLU A 174 -21.50 -7.96 8.51
N LEU A 175 -20.25 -8.25 8.93
CA LEU A 175 -19.10 -8.33 8.04
C LEU A 175 -19.32 -9.38 6.94
N LYS A 176 -19.76 -10.60 7.29
CA LYS A 176 -20.05 -11.67 6.33
C LYS A 176 -21.11 -11.24 5.31
N VAL A 177 -22.19 -10.62 5.80
CA VAL A 177 -23.26 -10.10 4.93
C VAL A 177 -22.75 -9.03 3.97
N ASN A 178 -21.95 -8.08 4.47
CA ASN A 178 -21.40 -7.00 3.65
C ASN A 178 -20.41 -7.51 2.60
N MET A 179 -19.58 -8.51 2.95
CA MET A 179 -18.68 -9.16 1.99
C MET A 179 -19.44 -9.89 0.89
N TRP A 180 -20.48 -10.62 1.25
CA TRP A 180 -21.30 -11.32 0.26
C TRP A 180 -22.00 -10.34 -0.71
N LYS A 181 -22.53 -9.21 -0.20
CA LYS A 181 -23.13 -8.16 -1.04
C LYS A 181 -22.10 -7.54 -1.99
N ALA A 182 -20.89 -7.25 -1.49
CA ALA A 182 -19.82 -6.68 -2.29
C ALA A 182 -19.40 -7.64 -3.43
N PHE A 183 -19.27 -8.94 -3.13
CA PHE A 183 -18.95 -9.96 -4.12
C PHE A 183 -20.00 -10.06 -5.24
N LYS A 184 -21.28 -10.03 -4.89
CA LYS A 184 -22.36 -10.04 -5.91
C LYS A 184 -22.34 -8.82 -6.82
N ASN A 185 -22.09 -7.63 -6.25
CA ASN A 185 -22.05 -6.40 -7.05
C ASN A 185 -20.87 -6.40 -8.03
N ASP A 186 -19.73 -6.95 -7.65
CA ASP A 186 -18.55 -7.06 -8.52
C ASP A 186 -18.78 -8.01 -9.70
N GLN A 187 -19.63 -9.04 -9.55
CA GLN A 187 -19.99 -9.96 -10.63
C GLN A 187 -21.00 -9.40 -11.64
N ILE A 188 -21.75 -8.37 -11.29
CA ILE A 188 -22.75 -7.75 -12.17
C ILE A 188 -22.11 -6.73 -13.12
N ILE A 189 -20.91 -6.25 -12.79
CA ILE A 189 -20.19 -5.18 -13.51
C ILE A 189 -19.12 -5.76 -14.46
N SER A 190 -18.80 -7.03 -14.32
CA SER A 190 -17.85 -7.76 -15.18
C SER A 190 -18.58 -8.46 -16.35
#